data_cda0a11f033c1e3b856a49eb2ccb4ef5
#
_entry.id   cda0a11f033c1e3b856a49eb2ccb4ef5
#
_cell.length_a   1.000
_cell.length_b   1.000
_cell.length_c   1.000
_cell.angle_alpha   90.00
_cell.angle_beta   90.00
_cell.angle_gamma   90.00
#
_symmetry.space_group_name_H-M   'P 1'
#
loop_
_entity.id
_entity.type
_entity.pdbx_description
1 polymer ?
#
loop_
_entity_poly.entity_id
_entity_poly.type
_entity_poly.pdbx_seq_one_letter_code
_entity_poly.pdbx_strand_id
1 'polypeptide(L)'
;MSAPDDLIAGRYRLQELVGSGGMGAVWKAWDERLHRTVALKQLPLAPGLSPAEADLANQRAMREARITARLSHPYAVSVYDVVEHEGRPCIVMQFLPCVTLARVLQDVGTLQPVEAIKVGSQVAAALAVAHQAGITHRDVKPGNILVADDGTALISDFGISHALGDTTLTSTGLIHGTPAFISPEVARGGEATFASDVFSLGSTLYATLEGEPPFGREPNTIALLHKVASGVFPPPQRAGPVTFLLGQMLSTDPADRPSERLVSPGRLVSPGRRPPH
;
A
#
# COMPACT_ATOMS: atom_id res chain seq x y z
N MET A 1 -7.76 22.86 10.16
CA MET A 1 -7.96 21.40 10.39
C MET A 1 -9.43 21.15 10.24
N SER A 2 -9.81 20.18 9.43
CA SER A 2 -11.21 19.79 9.26
C SER A 2 -11.78 19.17 10.54
N ALA A 3 -13.08 19.38 10.76
CA ALA A 3 -13.83 18.93 11.94
C ALA A 3 -15.08 18.13 11.52
N PRO A 4 -15.70 17.37 12.42
CA PRO A 4 -17.02 16.82 12.19
C PRO A 4 -18.00 17.92 11.73
N ASP A 5 -18.90 17.55 10.81
CA ASP A 5 -19.90 18.40 10.15
C ASP A 5 -19.36 19.37 9.08
N ASP A 6 -18.04 19.47 8.86
CA ASP A 6 -17.50 20.23 7.74
C ASP A 6 -17.98 19.63 6.39
N LEU A 7 -18.35 20.52 5.47
CA LEU A 7 -18.81 20.13 4.14
C LEU A 7 -17.68 20.29 3.11
N ILE A 8 -17.07 19.17 2.72
CA ILE A 8 -15.96 19.15 1.78
C ILE A 8 -16.48 19.23 0.34
N ALA A 9 -15.90 20.13 -0.44
CA ALA A 9 -16.26 20.39 -1.84
C ALA A 9 -17.78 20.61 -2.07
N GLY A 10 -18.51 21.12 -1.05
CA GLY A 10 -19.95 21.34 -1.12
C GLY A 10 -20.80 20.07 -1.23
N ARG A 11 -20.24 18.88 -0.90
CA ARG A 11 -20.90 17.59 -1.13
C ARG A 11 -20.70 16.56 -0.03
N TYR A 12 -19.52 16.46 0.53
CA TYR A 12 -19.17 15.38 1.45
C TYR A 12 -19.12 15.90 2.88
N ARG A 13 -20.11 15.55 3.69
CA ARG A 13 -20.18 15.94 5.11
C ARG A 13 -19.35 14.99 5.96
N LEU A 14 -18.35 15.51 6.64
CA LEU A 14 -17.51 14.75 7.55
C LEU A 14 -18.31 14.30 8.77
N GLN A 15 -18.16 13.03 9.16
CA GLN A 15 -18.84 12.44 10.32
C GLN A 15 -17.85 12.10 11.43
N GLU A 16 -16.92 11.22 11.15
CA GLU A 16 -16.00 10.63 12.12
C GLU A 16 -14.60 10.52 11.56
N LEU A 17 -13.59 10.86 12.36
CA LEU A 17 -12.20 10.64 11.99
C LEU A 17 -11.85 9.17 12.17
N VAL A 18 -11.61 8.46 11.07
CA VAL A 18 -11.26 7.02 11.06
C VAL A 18 -9.77 6.82 11.34
N GLY A 19 -8.94 7.72 10.85
CA GLY A 19 -7.49 7.63 11.06
C GLY A 19 -6.76 8.90 10.60
N SER A 20 -5.59 9.14 11.20
CA SER A 20 -4.72 10.26 10.83
C SER A 20 -3.26 9.85 10.92
N GLY A 21 -2.41 10.42 10.05
CA GLY A 21 -0.99 10.14 10.02
C GLY A 21 -0.24 10.98 8.99
N GLY A 22 1.01 10.63 8.69
CA GLY A 22 1.84 11.36 7.71
C GLY A 22 1.23 11.44 6.31
N MET A 23 0.35 10.51 5.94
CA MET A 23 -0.35 10.48 4.65
C MET A 23 -1.69 11.22 4.65
N GLY A 24 -1.99 11.98 5.69
CA GLY A 24 -3.22 12.75 5.82
C GLY A 24 -4.23 12.19 6.81
N ALA A 25 -5.46 12.66 6.72
CA ALA A 25 -6.58 12.25 7.54
C ALA A 25 -7.63 11.51 6.71
N VAL A 26 -8.14 10.39 7.23
CA VAL A 26 -9.22 9.62 6.62
C VAL A 26 -10.47 9.78 7.48
N TRP A 27 -11.53 10.26 6.86
CA TRP A 27 -12.82 10.53 7.49
C TRP A 27 -13.88 9.57 6.96
N LYS A 28 -14.75 9.08 7.81
CA LYS A 28 -16.07 8.62 7.42
C LYS A 28 -16.88 9.85 7.06
N ALA A 29 -17.50 9.86 5.88
CA ALA A 29 -18.26 11.01 5.39
C ALA A 29 -19.56 10.57 4.72
N TRP A 30 -20.52 11.48 4.65
CA TRP A 30 -21.78 11.31 3.96
C TRP A 30 -21.78 12.06 2.63
N ASP A 31 -22.00 11.35 1.52
CA ASP A 31 -22.21 11.94 0.21
C ASP A 31 -23.67 12.45 0.12
N GLU A 32 -23.86 13.76 0.27
CA GLU A 32 -25.19 14.38 0.27
C GLU A 32 -25.91 14.24 -1.08
N ARG A 33 -25.18 14.03 -2.16
CA ARG A 33 -25.77 13.90 -3.50
C ARG A 33 -26.22 12.47 -3.83
N LEU A 34 -25.42 11.46 -3.41
CA LEU A 34 -25.71 10.05 -3.68
C LEU A 34 -26.29 9.32 -2.48
N HIS A 35 -26.49 10.00 -1.34
CA HIS A 35 -27.07 9.47 -0.10
C HIS A 35 -26.39 8.17 0.34
N ARG A 36 -25.05 8.17 0.43
CA ARG A 36 -24.27 7.01 0.85
C ARG A 36 -23.10 7.41 1.75
N THR A 37 -22.67 6.48 2.58
CA THR A 37 -21.42 6.62 3.35
C THR A 37 -20.22 6.37 2.45
N VAL A 38 -19.18 7.21 2.59
CA VAL A 38 -17.90 7.12 1.89
C VAL A 38 -16.75 7.30 2.87
N ALA A 39 -15.55 6.85 2.50
CA ALA A 39 -14.31 7.27 3.14
C ALA A 39 -13.73 8.44 2.35
N LEU A 40 -13.33 9.50 3.05
CA LEU A 40 -12.74 10.68 2.45
C LEU A 40 -11.33 10.86 3.03
N LYS A 41 -10.32 10.73 2.17
CA LYS A 41 -8.92 10.94 2.53
C LYS A 41 -8.48 12.33 2.10
N GLN A 42 -8.17 13.17 3.08
CA GLN A 42 -7.56 14.49 2.85
C GLN A 42 -6.06 14.34 2.79
N LEU A 43 -5.44 14.67 1.66
CA LEU A 43 -4.00 14.60 1.51
C LEU A 43 -3.32 15.79 2.22
N PRO A 44 -2.15 15.58 2.86
CA PRO A 44 -1.43 16.67 3.49
C PRO A 44 -0.90 17.65 2.43
N LEU A 45 -0.78 18.91 2.79
CA LEU A 45 0.05 19.85 2.03
C LEU A 45 1.51 19.55 2.39
N ALA A 46 2.36 19.43 1.39
CA ALA A 46 3.78 19.25 1.63
C ALA A 46 4.35 20.54 2.28
N PRO A 47 4.94 20.46 3.47
CA PRO A 47 5.46 21.63 4.16
C PRO A 47 6.65 22.24 3.39
N GLY A 48 6.73 23.56 3.37
CA GLY A 48 7.88 24.27 2.81
C GLY A 48 7.89 24.47 1.30
N LEU A 49 6.84 24.06 0.58
CA LEU A 49 6.69 24.35 -0.84
C LEU A 49 6.20 25.79 -1.07
N SER A 50 6.71 26.42 -2.13
CA SER A 50 6.11 27.64 -2.65
C SER A 50 4.69 27.35 -3.17
N PRO A 51 3.81 28.38 -3.30
CA PRO A 51 2.47 28.19 -3.85
C PRO A 51 2.45 27.49 -5.22
N ALA A 52 3.37 27.81 -6.11
CA ALA A 52 3.47 27.19 -7.44
C ALA A 52 3.89 25.70 -7.37
N GLU A 53 4.80 25.35 -6.47
CA GLU A 53 5.20 23.95 -6.24
C GLU A 53 4.08 23.14 -5.59
N ALA A 54 3.34 23.72 -4.65
CA ALA A 54 2.17 23.11 -4.04
C ALA A 54 1.08 22.82 -5.08
N ASP A 55 0.77 23.78 -5.95
CA ASP A 55 -0.19 23.60 -7.05
C ASP A 55 0.23 22.47 -8.00
N LEU A 56 1.52 22.40 -8.36
CA LEU A 56 2.04 21.35 -9.22
C LEU A 56 1.94 19.97 -8.54
N ALA A 57 2.26 19.86 -7.26
CA ALA A 57 2.13 18.64 -6.47
C ALA A 57 0.65 18.20 -6.39
N ASN A 58 -0.26 19.13 -6.13
CA ASN A 58 -1.70 18.88 -6.10
C ASN A 58 -2.22 18.37 -7.45
N GLN A 59 -1.82 18.99 -8.55
CA GLN A 59 -2.20 18.56 -9.91
C GLN A 59 -1.71 17.13 -10.21
N ARG A 60 -0.48 16.79 -9.79
CA ARG A 60 0.05 15.43 -9.91
C ARG A 60 -0.77 14.44 -9.09
N ALA A 61 -1.07 14.75 -7.82
CA ALA A 61 -1.88 13.92 -6.94
C ALA A 61 -3.28 13.67 -7.51
N MET A 62 -3.93 14.73 -8.02
CA MET A 62 -5.24 14.64 -8.68
C MET A 62 -5.19 13.77 -9.94
N ARG A 63 -4.12 13.86 -10.74
CA ARG A 63 -3.95 13.04 -11.94
C ARG A 63 -3.76 11.57 -11.59
N GLU A 64 -2.89 11.25 -10.65
CA GLU A 64 -2.65 9.87 -10.22
C GLU A 64 -3.88 9.24 -9.59
N ALA A 65 -4.59 9.97 -8.73
CA ALA A 65 -5.84 9.51 -8.14
C ALA A 65 -6.92 9.22 -9.21
N ARG A 66 -7.00 10.03 -10.29
CA ARG A 66 -7.92 9.77 -11.42
C ARG A 66 -7.52 8.52 -12.22
N ILE A 67 -6.24 8.22 -12.35
CA ILE A 67 -5.76 6.99 -12.99
C ILE A 67 -6.18 5.79 -12.13
N THR A 68 -5.95 5.86 -10.82
CA THR A 68 -6.32 4.83 -9.85
C THR A 68 -7.84 4.62 -9.78
N ALA A 69 -8.65 5.67 -9.95
CA ALA A 69 -10.10 5.56 -9.95
C ALA A 69 -10.68 4.66 -11.07
N ARG A 70 -9.87 4.33 -12.07
CA ARG A 70 -10.25 3.38 -13.13
C ARG A 70 -10.07 1.91 -12.71
N LEU A 71 -9.34 1.67 -11.62
CA LEU A 71 -9.13 0.33 -11.09
C LEU A 71 -10.40 -0.15 -10.38
N SER A 72 -10.95 -1.25 -10.83
CA SER A 72 -12.10 -1.93 -10.21
C SER A 72 -11.74 -3.39 -10.01
N HIS A 73 -11.64 -3.82 -8.75
CA HIS A 73 -11.35 -5.19 -8.37
C HIS A 73 -11.95 -5.51 -6.98
N PRO A 74 -12.47 -6.73 -6.73
CA PRO A 74 -13.05 -7.09 -5.42
C PRO A 74 -12.10 -6.92 -4.23
N TYR A 75 -10.79 -7.00 -4.46
CA TYR A 75 -9.75 -6.87 -3.43
C TYR A 75 -8.95 -5.56 -3.53
N ALA A 76 -9.50 -4.54 -4.19
CA ALA A 76 -8.98 -3.18 -4.21
C ALA A 76 -10.06 -2.22 -3.71
N VAL A 77 -9.69 -1.28 -2.85
CA VAL A 77 -10.60 -0.22 -2.41
C VAL A 77 -10.94 0.67 -3.60
N SER A 78 -12.22 0.76 -3.93
CA SER A 78 -12.69 1.56 -5.08
C SER A 78 -12.60 3.05 -4.78
N VAL A 79 -11.97 3.82 -5.66
CA VAL A 79 -12.00 5.29 -5.65
C VAL A 79 -13.23 5.74 -6.43
N TYR A 80 -14.08 6.57 -5.80
CA TYR A 80 -15.33 7.05 -6.38
C TYR A 80 -15.22 8.44 -6.98
N ASP A 81 -14.39 9.30 -6.38
CA ASP A 81 -14.25 10.68 -6.80
C ASP A 81 -12.91 11.25 -6.32
N VAL A 82 -12.45 12.32 -6.97
CA VAL A 82 -11.28 13.07 -6.57
C VAL A 82 -11.64 14.54 -6.66
N VAL A 83 -11.72 15.20 -5.51
CA VAL A 83 -12.15 16.59 -5.40
C VAL A 83 -11.07 17.45 -4.77
N GLU A 84 -11.17 18.74 -4.97
CA GLU A 84 -10.32 19.72 -4.29
C GLU A 84 -11.14 20.49 -3.25
N HIS A 85 -10.55 20.70 -2.08
CA HIS A 85 -11.13 21.53 -1.04
C HIS A 85 -10.04 22.34 -0.36
N GLU A 86 -10.20 23.69 -0.35
CA GLU A 86 -9.22 24.65 0.21
C GLU A 86 -7.79 24.42 -0.33
N GLY A 87 -7.66 24.19 -1.65
CA GLY A 87 -6.38 23.95 -2.29
C GLY A 87 -5.76 22.58 -1.97
N ARG A 88 -6.52 21.63 -1.40
CA ARG A 88 -6.04 20.29 -1.02
C ARG A 88 -6.77 19.20 -1.80
N PRO A 89 -6.07 18.23 -2.35
CA PRO A 89 -6.70 17.06 -2.94
C PRO A 89 -7.39 16.21 -1.86
N CYS A 90 -8.61 15.81 -2.14
CA CYS A 90 -9.40 14.90 -1.32
C CYS A 90 -9.83 13.72 -2.17
N ILE A 91 -9.57 12.51 -1.70
CA ILE A 91 -9.92 11.27 -2.40
C ILE A 91 -11.13 10.67 -1.72
N VAL A 92 -12.19 10.48 -2.49
CA VAL A 92 -13.43 9.85 -2.02
C VAL A 92 -13.43 8.40 -2.46
N MET A 93 -13.53 7.50 -1.50
CA MET A 93 -13.43 6.07 -1.75
C MET A 93 -14.50 5.27 -1.01
N GLN A 94 -14.58 4.02 -1.33
CA GLN A 94 -15.44 3.06 -0.65
C GLN A 94 -15.15 3.08 0.86
N PHE A 95 -16.20 3.27 1.65
CA PHE A 95 -16.15 3.05 3.09
C PHE A 95 -16.41 1.58 3.41
N LEU A 96 -15.53 0.97 4.17
CA LEU A 96 -15.63 -0.41 4.60
C LEU A 96 -15.49 -0.47 6.12
N PRO A 97 -16.36 -1.17 6.85
CA PRO A 97 -16.11 -1.54 8.24
C PRO A 97 -14.98 -2.57 8.25
N CYS A 98 -13.78 -2.13 8.61
CA CYS A 98 -12.57 -2.94 8.54
C CYS A 98 -11.48 -2.37 9.44
N VAL A 99 -10.45 -3.16 9.68
CA VAL A 99 -9.22 -2.75 10.34
C VAL A 99 -8.04 -2.93 9.39
N THR A 100 -6.92 -2.26 9.61
CA THR A 100 -5.70 -2.52 8.82
C THR A 100 -5.05 -3.82 9.25
N LEU A 101 -4.37 -4.52 8.33
CA LEU A 101 -3.54 -5.68 8.67
C LEU A 101 -2.49 -5.33 9.71
N ALA A 102 -1.96 -4.09 9.68
CA ALA A 102 -1.04 -3.60 10.71
C ALA A 102 -1.68 -3.63 12.10
N ARG A 103 -2.96 -3.25 12.23
CA ARG A 103 -3.70 -3.31 13.49
C ARG A 103 -3.93 -4.76 13.92
N VAL A 104 -4.33 -5.64 13.00
CA VAL A 104 -4.46 -7.08 13.29
C VAL A 104 -3.15 -7.63 13.85
N LEU A 105 -2.01 -7.34 13.20
CA LEU A 105 -0.70 -7.81 13.66
C LEU A 105 -0.27 -7.21 15.01
N GLN A 106 -0.69 -5.99 15.34
CA GLN A 106 -0.48 -5.42 16.68
C GLN A 106 -1.24 -6.19 17.76
N ASP A 107 -2.45 -6.66 17.44
CA ASP A 107 -3.32 -7.33 18.40
C ASP A 107 -2.97 -8.81 18.58
N VAL A 108 -2.63 -9.53 17.50
CA VAL A 108 -2.38 -11.00 17.54
C VAL A 108 -0.91 -11.40 17.32
N GLY A 109 -0.04 -10.46 16.97
CA GLY A 109 1.39 -10.68 16.70
C GLY A 109 1.65 -11.23 15.31
N THR A 110 1.15 -12.41 14.99
CA THR A 110 1.35 -13.11 13.69
C THR A 110 0.10 -13.85 13.26
N LEU A 111 -0.03 -14.11 11.95
CA LEU A 111 -1.09 -14.97 11.41
C LEU A 111 -0.55 -16.38 11.12
N GLN A 112 -1.47 -17.33 11.06
CA GLN A 112 -1.16 -18.69 10.58
C GLN A 112 -0.88 -18.64 9.06
N PRO A 113 -0.04 -19.56 8.53
CA PRO A 113 0.29 -19.58 7.10
C PRO A 113 -0.93 -19.58 6.17
N VAL A 114 -2.01 -20.27 6.53
CA VAL A 114 -3.24 -20.32 5.71
C VAL A 114 -3.92 -18.96 5.62
N GLU A 115 -3.91 -18.19 6.70
CA GLU A 115 -4.48 -16.83 6.74
C GLU A 115 -3.61 -15.85 5.96
N ALA A 116 -2.28 -15.92 6.15
CA ALA A 116 -1.33 -15.12 5.39
C ALA A 116 -1.42 -15.39 3.88
N ILE A 117 -1.58 -16.65 3.46
CA ILE A 117 -1.82 -17.04 2.07
C ILE A 117 -3.12 -16.43 1.53
N LYS A 118 -4.21 -16.46 2.32
CA LYS A 118 -5.48 -15.86 1.94
C LYS A 118 -5.30 -14.36 1.66
N VAL A 119 -4.72 -13.62 2.60
CA VAL A 119 -4.42 -12.20 2.46
C VAL A 119 -3.52 -11.94 1.23
N GLY A 120 -2.40 -12.66 1.14
CA GLY A 120 -1.44 -12.50 0.05
C GLY A 120 -2.03 -12.75 -1.32
N SER A 121 -2.85 -13.79 -1.47
CA SER A 121 -3.48 -14.14 -2.74
C SER A 121 -4.51 -13.09 -3.20
N GLN A 122 -5.27 -12.52 -2.27
CA GLN A 122 -6.26 -11.49 -2.56
C GLN A 122 -5.57 -10.19 -2.98
N VAL A 123 -4.54 -9.76 -2.25
CA VAL A 123 -3.74 -8.57 -2.60
C VAL A 123 -3.02 -8.77 -3.93
N ALA A 124 -2.40 -9.93 -4.17
CA ALA A 124 -1.74 -10.24 -5.44
C ALA A 124 -2.69 -10.18 -6.63
N ALA A 125 -3.95 -10.65 -6.45
CA ALA A 125 -4.97 -10.57 -7.50
C ALA A 125 -5.31 -9.11 -7.86
N ALA A 126 -5.42 -8.23 -6.86
CA ALA A 126 -5.63 -6.80 -7.08
C ALA A 126 -4.43 -6.13 -7.77
N LEU A 127 -3.20 -6.43 -7.31
CA LEU A 127 -1.96 -5.94 -7.94
C LEU A 127 -1.85 -6.39 -9.40
N ALA A 128 -2.21 -7.64 -9.71
CA ALA A 128 -2.16 -8.15 -11.08
C ALA A 128 -3.05 -7.35 -12.04
N VAL A 129 -4.24 -6.94 -11.61
CA VAL A 129 -5.14 -6.09 -12.41
C VAL A 129 -4.60 -4.67 -12.54
N ALA A 130 -4.04 -4.12 -11.46
CA ALA A 130 -3.41 -2.80 -11.48
C ALA A 130 -2.20 -2.76 -12.46
N HIS A 131 -1.31 -3.76 -12.38
CA HIS A 131 -0.13 -3.87 -13.26
C HIS A 131 -0.53 -4.04 -14.73
N GLN A 132 -1.61 -4.79 -15.04
CA GLN A 132 -2.15 -4.86 -16.41
C GLN A 132 -2.65 -3.52 -16.92
N ALA A 133 -3.13 -2.65 -16.02
CA ALA A 133 -3.55 -1.28 -16.33
C ALA A 133 -2.37 -0.27 -16.32
N GLY A 134 -1.12 -0.74 -16.13
CA GLY A 134 0.05 0.11 -16.05
C GLY A 134 0.21 0.87 -14.72
N ILE A 135 -0.51 0.45 -13.67
CA ILE A 135 -0.52 1.10 -12.35
C ILE A 135 0.37 0.32 -11.40
N THR A 136 1.43 0.95 -10.87
CA THR A 136 2.27 0.44 -9.79
C THR A 136 1.74 0.97 -8.45
N HIS A 137 1.66 0.12 -7.43
CA HIS A 137 1.16 0.53 -6.11
C HIS A 137 2.17 1.39 -5.34
N ARG A 138 3.44 0.99 -5.33
CA ARG A 138 4.60 1.68 -4.72
C ARG A 138 4.64 1.72 -3.19
N ASP A 139 3.57 1.34 -2.49
CA ASP A 139 3.50 1.39 -1.02
C ASP A 139 2.71 0.20 -0.44
N VAL A 140 3.02 -1.03 -0.89
CA VAL A 140 2.42 -2.25 -0.36
C VAL A 140 3.00 -2.53 1.03
N LYS A 141 2.15 -2.46 2.06
CA LYS A 141 2.52 -2.70 3.47
C LYS A 141 1.29 -3.05 4.30
N PRO A 142 1.44 -3.60 5.52
CA PRO A 142 0.30 -3.95 6.36
C PRO A 142 -0.66 -2.79 6.67
N GLY A 143 -0.17 -1.54 6.70
CA GLY A 143 -0.98 -0.36 6.94
C GLY A 143 -1.94 -0.01 5.79
N ASN A 144 -1.65 -0.48 4.58
CA ASN A 144 -2.46 -0.23 3.37
C ASN A 144 -3.28 -1.47 2.95
N ILE A 145 -3.31 -2.51 3.75
CA ILE A 145 -4.16 -3.68 3.56
C ILE A 145 -5.26 -3.64 4.62
N LEU A 146 -6.50 -3.56 4.18
CA LEU A 146 -7.68 -3.56 5.01
C LEU A 146 -8.21 -4.99 5.13
N VAL A 147 -8.58 -5.39 6.34
CA VAL A 147 -9.13 -6.72 6.62
C VAL A 147 -10.54 -6.54 7.17
N ALA A 148 -11.52 -7.07 6.47
CA ALA A 148 -12.92 -7.09 6.89
C ALA A 148 -13.17 -8.23 7.89
N ASP A 149 -14.32 -8.19 8.58
CA ASP A 149 -14.69 -9.17 9.62
C ASP A 149 -14.77 -10.62 9.08
N ASP A 150 -15.07 -10.81 7.80
CA ASP A 150 -15.09 -12.12 7.12
C ASP A 150 -13.68 -12.61 6.70
N GLY A 151 -12.65 -11.83 7.04
CA GLY A 151 -11.26 -12.08 6.68
C GLY A 151 -10.95 -11.80 5.20
N THR A 152 -11.80 -11.04 4.50
CA THR A 152 -11.49 -10.52 3.16
C THR A 152 -10.47 -9.39 3.27
N ALA A 153 -9.37 -9.49 2.50
CA ALA A 153 -8.35 -8.45 2.45
C ALA A 153 -8.49 -7.59 1.19
N LEU A 154 -8.44 -6.28 1.37
CA LEU A 154 -8.45 -5.30 0.28
C LEU A 154 -7.23 -4.40 0.40
N ILE A 155 -6.60 -4.10 -0.73
CA ILE A 155 -5.51 -3.13 -0.77
C ILE A 155 -6.05 -1.72 -1.08
N SER A 156 -5.55 -0.72 -0.36
CA SER A 156 -5.91 0.69 -0.49
C SER A 156 -4.71 1.54 -0.91
N ASP A 157 -4.96 2.80 -1.26
CA ASP A 157 -3.92 3.83 -1.44
C ASP A 157 -2.93 3.60 -2.60
N PHE A 158 -3.41 3.07 -3.75
CA PHE A 158 -2.59 2.93 -4.95
C PHE A 158 -1.94 4.26 -5.38
N GLY A 159 -0.62 4.29 -5.48
CA GLY A 159 0.18 5.32 -6.16
C GLY A 159 0.14 6.75 -5.61
N ILE A 160 -0.82 7.07 -4.74
CA ILE A 160 -1.17 8.43 -4.32
C ILE A 160 -0.05 9.08 -3.49
N SER A 161 0.67 8.30 -2.72
CA SER A 161 1.78 8.77 -1.87
C SER A 161 2.94 9.35 -2.69
N HIS A 162 3.17 8.84 -3.90
CA HIS A 162 4.27 9.27 -4.78
C HIS A 162 4.00 10.63 -5.44
N ALA A 163 2.73 10.95 -5.72
CA ALA A 163 2.34 12.21 -6.34
C ALA A 163 2.64 13.44 -5.47
N LEU A 164 2.66 13.24 -4.16
CA LEU A 164 2.96 14.27 -3.18
C LEU A 164 4.47 14.44 -2.91
N GLY A 165 5.33 13.70 -3.61
CA GLY A 165 6.77 13.76 -3.42
C GLY A 165 7.28 12.91 -2.25
N ASP A 166 6.45 12.01 -1.69
CA ASP A 166 6.71 11.33 -0.42
C ASP A 166 7.57 10.05 -0.49
N THR A 167 8.03 9.63 -1.67
CA THR A 167 8.74 8.34 -1.81
C THR A 167 10.12 8.40 -2.46
N THR A 168 10.65 9.58 -2.72
CA THR A 168 12.04 9.71 -3.15
C THR A 168 12.87 10.25 -1.99
N LEU A 169 14.12 9.74 -1.87
CA LEU A 169 15.18 10.41 -1.12
C LEU A 169 15.11 11.89 -1.51
N THR A 170 14.46 12.72 -0.68
CA THR A 170 14.53 14.15 -0.92
C THR A 170 15.99 14.56 -0.77
N SER A 171 16.41 15.59 -1.47
CA SER A 171 17.73 16.20 -1.34
C SER A 171 18.12 16.52 0.12
N THR A 172 17.17 16.43 1.05
CA THR A 172 17.31 16.60 2.51
C THR A 172 17.42 15.30 3.29
N GLY A 173 17.41 14.11 2.62
CA GLY A 173 17.57 12.81 3.31
C GLY A 173 16.35 12.36 4.14
N LEU A 174 15.24 13.09 4.09
CA LEU A 174 13.99 12.72 4.77
C LEU A 174 13.17 11.79 3.88
N ILE A 175 13.02 10.55 4.32
CA ILE A 175 12.10 9.57 3.73
C ILE A 175 10.82 9.61 4.54
N HIS A 176 9.74 10.02 3.90
CA HIS A 176 8.40 9.86 4.47
C HIS A 176 7.93 8.42 4.18
N GLY A 177 7.56 7.69 5.23
CA GLY A 177 7.08 6.31 5.13
C GLY A 177 7.91 5.33 5.97
N THR A 178 7.51 4.07 5.95
CA THR A 178 8.22 2.99 6.66
C THR A 178 9.09 2.24 5.64
N PRO A 179 10.41 2.50 5.56
CA PRO A 179 11.27 1.91 4.53
C PRO A 179 11.44 0.38 4.67
N ALA A 180 10.92 -0.22 5.75
CA ALA A 180 11.03 -1.66 6.02
C ALA A 180 10.38 -2.58 4.94
N PHE A 181 9.51 -2.03 4.10
CA PHE A 181 8.77 -2.79 3.08
C PHE A 181 9.18 -2.47 1.65
N ILE A 182 10.04 -1.46 1.42
CA ILE A 182 10.51 -1.11 0.07
C ILE A 182 11.48 -2.15 -0.47
N SER A 183 11.59 -2.23 -1.79
CA SER A 183 12.50 -3.16 -2.45
C SER A 183 13.95 -2.65 -2.47
N PRO A 184 14.95 -3.56 -2.62
CA PRO A 184 16.37 -3.19 -2.65
C PRO A 184 16.72 -2.19 -3.74
N GLU A 185 16.14 -2.29 -4.93
CA GLU A 185 16.36 -1.36 -6.02
C GLU A 185 15.86 0.06 -5.68
N VAL A 186 14.70 0.17 -5.03
CA VAL A 186 14.16 1.46 -4.56
C VAL A 186 15.00 2.01 -3.41
N ALA A 187 15.46 1.16 -2.49
CA ALA A 187 16.36 1.57 -1.42
C ALA A 187 17.71 2.11 -1.94
N ARG A 188 18.14 1.68 -3.13
CA ARG A 188 19.34 2.20 -3.85
C ARG A 188 19.05 3.45 -4.68
N GLY A 189 17.84 4.00 -4.64
CA GLY A 189 17.43 5.19 -5.40
C GLY A 189 16.87 4.91 -6.79
N GLY A 190 16.60 3.64 -7.14
CA GLY A 190 15.92 3.27 -8.37
C GLY A 190 14.41 3.54 -8.33
N GLU A 191 13.77 3.48 -9.50
CA GLU A 191 12.32 3.65 -9.60
C GLU A 191 11.58 2.37 -9.16
N ALA A 192 10.41 2.56 -8.53
CA ALA A 192 9.52 1.45 -8.19
C ALA A 192 8.84 0.90 -9.45
N THR A 193 8.89 -0.41 -9.61
CA THR A 193 8.31 -1.16 -10.72
C THR A 193 7.26 -2.16 -10.22
N PHE A 194 6.62 -2.91 -11.12
CA PHE A 194 5.73 -4.01 -10.73
C PHE A 194 6.45 -5.07 -9.88
N ALA A 195 7.71 -5.35 -10.19
CA ALA A 195 8.53 -6.27 -9.39
C ALA A 195 8.82 -5.71 -7.98
N SER A 196 8.86 -4.38 -7.81
CA SER A 196 8.99 -3.75 -6.50
C SER A 196 7.74 -3.98 -5.64
N ASP A 197 6.52 -3.94 -6.22
CA ASP A 197 5.28 -4.27 -5.52
C ASP A 197 5.26 -5.74 -5.07
N VAL A 198 5.79 -6.66 -5.90
CA VAL A 198 5.92 -8.09 -5.53
C VAL A 198 6.85 -8.26 -4.33
N PHE A 199 7.98 -7.55 -4.30
CA PHE A 199 8.88 -7.55 -3.15
C PHE A 199 8.19 -7.01 -1.90
N SER A 200 7.50 -5.88 -2.02
CA SER A 200 6.80 -5.24 -0.90
C SER A 200 5.67 -6.13 -0.36
N LEU A 201 4.97 -6.87 -1.22
CA LEU A 201 4.01 -7.91 -0.80
C LEU A 201 4.73 -9.05 -0.09
N GLY A 202 5.87 -9.52 -0.59
CA GLY A 202 6.72 -10.51 0.07
C GLY A 202 7.15 -10.06 1.47
N SER A 203 7.62 -8.81 1.61
CA SER A 203 7.99 -8.22 2.90
C SER A 203 6.80 -8.12 3.86
N THR A 204 5.61 -7.80 3.32
CA THR A 204 4.36 -7.76 4.07
C THR A 204 3.98 -9.15 4.59
N LEU A 205 4.05 -10.18 3.75
CA LEU A 205 3.77 -11.56 4.13
C LEU A 205 4.80 -12.11 5.12
N TYR A 206 6.07 -11.76 4.94
CA TYR A 206 7.11 -12.08 5.91
C TYR A 206 6.76 -11.50 7.28
N ALA A 207 6.44 -10.20 7.35
CA ALA A 207 6.04 -9.56 8.60
C ALA A 207 4.77 -10.18 9.21
N THR A 208 3.84 -10.61 8.38
CA THR A 208 2.59 -11.27 8.80
C THR A 208 2.85 -12.62 9.45
N LEU A 209 3.84 -13.35 8.99
CA LEU A 209 4.21 -14.70 9.47
C LEU A 209 5.20 -14.65 10.64
N GLU A 210 6.21 -13.79 10.57
CA GLU A 210 7.32 -13.76 11.53
C GLU A 210 7.12 -12.71 12.64
N GLY A 211 6.19 -11.74 12.47
CA GLY A 211 5.90 -10.66 13.41
C GLY A 211 6.72 -9.40 13.18
N GLU A 212 7.79 -9.48 12.36
CA GLU A 212 8.66 -8.37 12.00
C GLU A 212 8.96 -8.34 10.49
N PRO A 213 9.19 -7.16 9.89
CA PRO A 213 9.66 -7.07 8.51
C PRO A 213 11.01 -7.79 8.33
N PRO A 214 11.36 -8.24 7.10
CA PRO A 214 12.57 -9.02 6.84
C PRO A 214 13.87 -8.31 7.27
N PHE A 215 13.90 -6.98 7.25
CA PHE A 215 15.07 -6.18 7.66
C PHE A 215 14.92 -5.58 9.06
N GLY A 216 13.90 -5.98 9.81
CA GLY A 216 13.59 -5.51 11.16
C GLY A 216 13.03 -4.07 11.20
N ARG A 217 12.99 -3.54 12.41
CA ARG A 217 12.56 -2.15 12.69
C ARG A 217 13.76 -1.39 13.23
N GLU A 218 14.44 -0.69 12.36
CA GLU A 218 15.61 0.11 12.70
C GLU A 218 15.18 1.57 12.92
N PRO A 219 15.45 2.18 14.09
CA PRO A 219 15.13 3.60 14.32
C PRO A 219 15.84 4.56 13.37
N ASN A 220 17.05 4.19 12.94
CA ASN A 220 17.79 4.98 11.97
C ASN A 220 17.37 4.57 10.54
N THR A 221 16.65 5.47 9.89
CA THR A 221 16.16 5.27 8.52
C THR A 221 17.27 4.95 7.52
N ILE A 222 18.43 5.60 7.61
CA ILE A 222 19.56 5.36 6.71
C ILE A 222 20.13 3.97 6.93
N ALA A 223 20.27 3.54 8.19
CA ALA A 223 20.73 2.19 8.52
C ALA A 223 19.76 1.13 8.00
N LEU A 224 18.43 1.37 8.12
CA LEU A 224 17.41 0.49 7.56
C LEU A 224 17.49 0.39 6.04
N LEU A 225 17.67 1.53 5.35
CA LEU A 225 17.86 1.53 3.89
C LEU A 225 19.08 0.72 3.45
N HIS A 226 20.20 0.85 4.17
CA HIS A 226 21.38 0.02 3.90
C HIS A 226 21.10 -1.48 4.08
N LYS A 227 20.36 -1.86 5.14
CA LYS A 227 19.95 -3.25 5.33
C LYS A 227 19.07 -3.74 4.19
N VAL A 228 18.04 -2.97 3.80
CA VAL A 228 17.18 -3.29 2.66
C VAL A 228 18.00 -3.41 1.37
N ALA A 229 18.87 -2.42 1.08
CA ALA A 229 19.71 -2.42 -0.11
C ALA A 229 20.68 -3.63 -0.17
N SER A 230 21.10 -4.16 0.98
CA SER A 230 21.93 -5.38 1.03
C SER A 230 21.17 -6.64 0.62
N GLY A 231 19.84 -6.66 0.81
CA GLY A 231 19.00 -7.82 0.53
C GLY A 231 19.21 -9.01 1.48
N VAL A 232 19.99 -8.83 2.54
CA VAL A 232 20.29 -9.91 3.51
C VAL A 232 19.31 -9.85 4.67
N PHE A 233 18.51 -10.90 4.84
CA PHE A 233 17.52 -11.04 5.90
C PHE A 233 17.49 -12.47 6.45
N PRO A 234 17.00 -12.68 7.68
CA PRO A 234 16.88 -14.02 8.26
C PRO A 234 15.91 -14.88 7.44
N PRO A 235 16.19 -16.18 7.24
CA PRO A 235 15.23 -17.07 6.58
C PRO A 235 13.96 -17.19 7.42
N PRO A 236 12.76 -17.20 6.76
CA PRO A 236 11.50 -17.31 7.49
C PRO A 236 11.40 -18.68 8.18
N GLN A 237 10.95 -18.68 9.45
CA GLN A 237 10.84 -19.89 10.27
C GLN A 237 9.39 -20.41 10.32
N ARG A 238 8.41 -19.55 10.10
CA ARG A 238 6.98 -19.83 10.27
C ARG A 238 6.21 -19.90 8.95
N ALA A 239 6.87 -19.66 7.81
CA ALA A 239 6.24 -19.58 6.49
C ALA A 239 5.74 -20.96 5.98
N GLY A 240 6.25 -22.08 6.50
CA GLY A 240 5.79 -23.42 6.13
C GLY A 240 5.81 -23.65 4.61
N PRO A 241 4.67 -24.00 3.98
CA PRO A 241 4.63 -24.34 2.56
C PRO A 241 4.93 -23.19 1.61
N VAL A 242 4.87 -21.93 2.08
CA VAL A 242 5.15 -20.75 1.25
C VAL A 242 6.58 -20.24 1.37
N THR A 243 7.43 -20.88 2.14
CA THR A 243 8.83 -20.46 2.36
C THR A 243 9.57 -20.25 1.03
N PHE A 244 9.43 -21.16 0.08
CA PHE A 244 10.10 -21.06 -1.21
C PHE A 244 9.61 -19.86 -2.03
N LEU A 245 8.29 -19.69 -2.13
CA LEU A 245 7.68 -18.57 -2.85
C LEU A 245 8.06 -17.23 -2.20
N LEU A 246 8.02 -17.17 -0.86
CA LEU A 246 8.40 -15.98 -0.12
C LEU A 246 9.86 -15.60 -0.37
N GLY A 247 10.77 -16.59 -0.43
CA GLY A 247 12.17 -16.38 -0.82
C GLY A 247 12.31 -15.83 -2.24
N GLN A 248 11.52 -16.31 -3.19
CA GLN A 248 11.52 -15.77 -4.56
C GLN A 248 10.99 -14.33 -4.60
N MET A 249 9.88 -14.03 -3.90
CA MET A 249 9.34 -12.66 -3.85
C MET A 249 10.33 -11.67 -3.26
N LEU A 250 11.15 -12.11 -2.30
CA LEU A 250 12.16 -11.32 -1.63
C LEU A 250 13.55 -11.37 -2.30
N SER A 251 13.63 -11.90 -3.54
CA SER A 251 14.90 -11.86 -4.30
C SER A 251 15.39 -10.42 -4.47
N THR A 252 16.72 -10.24 -4.31
CA THR A 252 17.37 -8.95 -4.51
C THR A 252 17.33 -8.52 -5.97
N ASP A 253 17.41 -9.48 -6.91
CA ASP A 253 17.23 -9.22 -8.33
C ASP A 253 15.74 -9.20 -8.69
N PRO A 254 15.20 -8.08 -9.20
CA PRO A 254 13.80 -8.01 -9.65
C PRO A 254 13.42 -9.05 -10.70
N ALA A 255 14.37 -9.50 -11.54
CA ALA A 255 14.12 -10.48 -12.59
C ALA A 255 13.83 -11.89 -12.07
N ASP A 256 14.31 -12.21 -10.87
CA ASP A 256 14.10 -13.51 -10.23
C ASP A 256 12.76 -13.59 -9.47
N ARG A 257 12.07 -12.47 -9.34
CA ARG A 257 10.77 -12.43 -8.63
C ARG A 257 9.67 -13.00 -9.50
N PRO A 258 8.72 -13.76 -8.90
CA PRO A 258 7.57 -14.24 -9.65
C PRO A 258 6.70 -13.08 -10.10
N SER A 259 6.05 -13.24 -11.26
CA SER A 259 4.98 -12.30 -11.61
C SER A 259 3.82 -12.44 -10.61
N GLU A 260 3.08 -11.36 -10.35
CA GLU A 260 1.90 -11.34 -9.48
C GLU A 260 0.82 -12.37 -9.87
N ARG A 261 0.78 -12.79 -11.16
CA ARG A 261 -0.11 -13.86 -11.65
C ARG A 261 0.19 -15.23 -11.03
N LEU A 262 1.44 -15.47 -10.62
CA LEU A 262 1.83 -16.73 -9.99
C LEU A 262 1.48 -16.78 -8.50
N VAL A 263 1.24 -15.60 -7.89
CA VAL A 263 0.87 -15.46 -6.48
C VAL A 263 -0.65 -15.50 -6.29
N SER A 264 -1.46 -15.49 -7.37
CA SER A 264 -2.93 -15.49 -7.35
C SER A 264 -3.54 -16.83 -6.92
N PRO A 265 -4.80 -16.85 -6.39
CA PRO A 265 -5.46 -18.05 -5.89
C PRO A 265 -5.51 -19.16 -6.95
N GLY A 266 -5.08 -20.37 -6.58
CA GLY A 266 -5.06 -21.56 -7.42
C GLY A 266 -3.65 -22.05 -7.82
N ARG A 267 -2.59 -21.27 -7.63
CA ARG A 267 -1.21 -21.71 -7.91
C ARG A 267 -0.27 -21.71 -6.70
N LEU A 268 -0.67 -21.15 -5.58
CA LEU A 268 0.10 -21.16 -4.32
C LEU A 268 0.31 -22.56 -3.71
N VAL A 269 -0.37 -23.58 -4.24
CA VAL A 269 -0.40 -24.94 -3.64
C VAL A 269 0.29 -26.00 -4.52
N SER A 270 0.79 -25.68 -5.72
CA SER A 270 1.43 -26.69 -6.58
C SER A 270 2.93 -26.49 -6.69
N PRO A 271 3.78 -27.36 -6.12
CA PRO A 271 5.20 -27.39 -6.47
C PRO A 271 5.35 -27.88 -7.91
N GLY A 272 5.94 -27.02 -8.73
CA GLY A 272 6.51 -27.16 -10.04
C GLY A 272 6.38 -28.51 -10.80
N ARG A 273 5.59 -28.51 -11.86
CA ARG A 273 5.97 -29.31 -13.04
C ARG A 273 6.89 -28.44 -13.91
N ARG A 274 8.15 -28.85 -14.07
CA ARG A 274 9.03 -28.33 -15.12
C ARG A 274 8.35 -28.60 -16.47
N PRO A 275 8.39 -27.64 -17.44
CA PRO A 275 8.02 -27.97 -18.80
C PRO A 275 8.98 -29.02 -19.37
N PRO A 276 8.49 -29.94 -20.19
CA PRO A 276 9.36 -30.88 -20.90
C PRO A 276 10.21 -30.12 -21.92
N HIS A 277 11.46 -30.56 -22.09
CA HIS A 277 12.47 -30.05 -23.03
C HIS A 277 11.99 -30.05 -24.48
#